data_6c21579a2fd988d73b8684976d05583a
#
_entry.id   6c21579a2fd988d73b8684976d05583a
#
_cell.length_a   1.000
_cell.length_b   1.000
_cell.length_c   1.000
_cell.angle_alpha   90.00
_cell.angle_beta   90.00
_cell.angle_gamma   90.00
#
_symmetry.space_group_name_H-M   'P 1'
#
loop_
_entity.id
_entity.type
_entity.pdbx_description
1 polymer ?
#
loop_
_entity_poly.entity_id
_entity_poly.type
_entity_poly.pdbx_seq_one_letter_code
_entity_poly.pdbx_strand_id
1 'polypeptide(L)'
;MKKIALDGDHLTLEEVQEIGGGRAQAIIHPAVKRKMKKSRDFVEKALQRGDKIYGVTTGFGLLSDQIINPSQVEDLQRNLIRSHSVGVGPFFDEATTRAIMVLRANVLAKGYSGVRYGVLQSLVEMINRGVHPLVPEQGSVGASGDLAPLAHLASVLIGEGEAIYQGKRMTGKKAMKKAGIPVLTLKAKEGLSLINGTQVMTAVGILTLLRAERLCKVADIVGTCTLDALKGTLSAFDPDIQKVRPFPGHLTVARNFLKIGQDSPIAESHKFCSKIQDAYSVRCTPQVHGAVRDALAYVRRTLEIEANAATDNPLIFAAQGKIVNCGNFHGEPIAFAMDLLGIVVSELGGISERRIEKLINPALSGLPPFLTAEGGLHSGLMIVQVSAAALASENKALAHPASVDSIPTSADKEDHVSMGTIAARKARDIVQNVENILAMELLCATQGLEFLLPLKPGKGCREAYQVVREKVPPIKGDRRFSKDI
;
A
#
# COMPACT_ATOMS: atom_id res chain seq x y z
N MET A 1 -17.22 -7.79 -16.74
CA MET A 1 -16.31 -7.12 -15.77
C MET A 1 -17.16 -6.22 -14.88
N LYS A 2 -16.91 -6.21 -13.56
CA LYS A 2 -17.59 -5.34 -12.59
C LYS A 2 -17.38 -3.87 -12.97
N LYS A 3 -18.40 -3.03 -12.83
CA LYS A 3 -18.32 -1.58 -13.07
C LYS A 3 -18.39 -0.85 -11.74
N ILE A 4 -17.44 0.05 -11.48
CA ILE A 4 -17.32 0.85 -10.25
C ILE A 4 -17.52 2.31 -10.61
N ALA A 5 -18.48 2.96 -9.96
CA ALA A 5 -18.86 4.33 -10.27
C ALA A 5 -18.01 5.31 -9.43
N LEU A 6 -17.30 6.21 -10.11
CA LEU A 6 -16.55 7.31 -9.49
C LEU A 6 -17.49 8.51 -9.34
N ASP A 7 -17.81 8.88 -8.11
CA ASP A 7 -18.66 10.03 -7.77
C ASP A 7 -17.94 11.11 -6.93
N GLY A 8 -16.71 10.79 -6.50
CA GLY A 8 -15.85 11.62 -5.66
C GLY A 8 -16.00 11.36 -4.15
N ASP A 9 -16.98 10.56 -3.71
CA ASP A 9 -17.39 10.51 -2.30
C ASP A 9 -17.43 9.09 -1.69
N HIS A 10 -17.54 8.02 -2.51
CA HIS A 10 -17.85 6.66 -2.01
C HIS A 10 -16.92 5.56 -2.53
N LEU A 11 -15.72 5.90 -2.97
CA LEU A 11 -14.75 4.91 -3.46
C LEU A 11 -14.13 4.14 -2.27
N THR A 12 -14.26 2.82 -2.24
CA THR A 12 -13.64 1.96 -1.22
C THR A 12 -12.21 1.57 -1.56
N LEU A 13 -11.42 1.18 -0.56
CA LEU A 13 -10.03 0.74 -0.79
C LEU A 13 -9.96 -0.52 -1.64
N GLU A 14 -10.89 -1.43 -1.45
CA GLU A 14 -11.04 -2.66 -2.25
C GLU A 14 -11.37 -2.35 -3.70
N GLU A 15 -12.20 -1.35 -3.96
CA GLU A 15 -12.53 -0.92 -5.33
C GLU A 15 -11.33 -0.28 -6.03
N VAL A 16 -10.48 0.47 -5.31
CA VAL A 16 -9.20 0.95 -5.84
C VAL A 16 -8.33 -0.24 -6.26
N GLN A 17 -8.23 -1.28 -5.42
CA GLN A 17 -7.48 -2.50 -5.74
C GLN A 17 -8.08 -3.27 -6.92
N GLU A 18 -9.41 -3.37 -7.02
CA GLU A 18 -10.10 -4.05 -8.13
C GLU A 18 -9.82 -3.38 -9.48
N ILE A 19 -9.93 -2.04 -9.53
CA ILE A 19 -9.62 -1.27 -10.75
C ILE A 19 -8.11 -1.32 -11.02
N GLY A 20 -7.28 -1.12 -9.99
CA GLY A 20 -5.82 -1.20 -10.09
C GLY A 20 -5.36 -2.54 -10.67
N GLY A 21 -5.91 -3.65 -10.18
CA GLY A 21 -5.63 -5.00 -10.67
C GLY A 21 -6.29 -5.36 -12.01
N GLY A 22 -7.04 -4.47 -12.65
CA GLY A 22 -7.73 -4.72 -13.92
C GLY A 22 -8.92 -5.67 -13.84
N ARG A 23 -9.45 -5.92 -12.64
CA ARG A 23 -10.61 -6.79 -12.42
C ARG A 23 -11.94 -6.06 -12.51
N ALA A 24 -11.93 -4.72 -12.46
CA ALA A 24 -13.10 -3.86 -12.61
C ALA A 24 -12.84 -2.72 -13.58
N GLN A 25 -13.91 -2.16 -14.16
CA GLN A 25 -13.89 -0.95 -14.98
C GLN A 25 -14.33 0.25 -14.15
N ALA A 26 -13.67 1.39 -14.32
CA ALA A 26 -14.11 2.66 -13.78
C ALA A 26 -15.20 3.26 -14.71
N ILE A 27 -16.29 3.73 -14.11
CA ILE A 27 -17.31 4.52 -14.82
C ILE A 27 -17.55 5.84 -14.08
N ILE A 28 -17.90 6.88 -14.80
CA ILE A 28 -18.20 8.18 -14.18
C ILE A 28 -19.67 8.18 -13.77
N HIS A 29 -19.96 8.47 -12.50
CA HIS A 29 -21.33 8.59 -12.01
C HIS A 29 -22.07 9.74 -12.74
N PRO A 30 -23.33 9.60 -13.19
CA PRO A 30 -24.03 10.60 -13.98
C PRO A 30 -24.09 12.01 -13.36
N ALA A 31 -24.19 12.09 -12.03
CA ALA A 31 -24.24 13.37 -11.31
C ALA A 31 -22.95 14.21 -11.42
N VAL A 32 -21.80 13.55 -11.69
CA VAL A 32 -20.47 14.18 -11.74
C VAL A 32 -20.40 15.25 -12.83
N LYS A 33 -20.96 14.99 -14.01
CA LYS A 33 -20.96 15.95 -15.11
C LYS A 33 -21.52 17.31 -14.71
N ARG A 34 -22.61 17.33 -13.93
CA ARG A 34 -23.26 18.54 -13.43
C ARG A 34 -22.41 19.25 -12.35
N LYS A 35 -21.80 18.46 -11.42
CA LYS A 35 -20.89 19.00 -10.39
C LYS A 35 -19.69 19.70 -11.05
N MET A 36 -19.01 19.03 -11.96
CA MET A 36 -17.84 19.54 -12.66
C MET A 36 -18.16 20.76 -13.54
N LYS A 37 -19.30 20.72 -14.26
CA LYS A 37 -19.72 21.87 -15.08
C LYS A 37 -19.90 23.14 -14.24
N LYS A 38 -20.56 23.06 -13.09
CA LYS A 38 -20.73 24.22 -12.20
C LYS A 38 -19.41 24.81 -11.76
N SER A 39 -18.48 23.97 -11.36
CA SER A 39 -17.13 24.38 -10.93
C SER A 39 -16.32 24.98 -12.09
N ARG A 40 -16.39 24.38 -13.29
CA ARG A 40 -15.73 24.90 -14.48
C ARG A 40 -16.30 26.24 -14.93
N ASP A 41 -17.61 26.38 -15.04
CA ASP A 41 -18.28 27.61 -15.43
C ASP A 41 -17.90 28.76 -14.47
N PHE A 42 -17.69 28.44 -13.17
CA PHE A 42 -17.25 29.42 -12.19
C PHE A 42 -15.83 29.94 -12.46
N VAL A 43 -14.89 29.02 -12.79
CA VAL A 43 -13.52 29.39 -13.17
C VAL A 43 -13.51 30.24 -14.44
N GLU A 44 -14.30 29.88 -15.45
CA GLU A 44 -14.36 30.64 -16.71
C GLU A 44 -14.91 32.06 -16.52
N LYS A 45 -15.93 32.20 -15.68
CA LYS A 45 -16.45 33.55 -15.30
C LYS A 45 -15.42 34.36 -14.54
N ALA A 46 -14.66 33.76 -13.63
CA ALA A 46 -13.59 34.42 -12.89
C ALA A 46 -12.46 34.90 -13.82
N LEU A 47 -12.11 34.09 -14.81
CA LEU A 47 -11.15 34.48 -15.87
C LEU A 47 -11.66 35.65 -16.70
N GLN A 48 -12.93 35.65 -17.11
CA GLN A 48 -13.54 36.77 -17.85
C GLN A 48 -13.56 38.06 -17.07
N ARG A 49 -13.70 38.00 -15.73
CA ARG A 49 -13.63 39.19 -14.85
C ARG A 49 -12.20 39.70 -14.64
N GLY A 50 -11.18 38.92 -15.03
CA GLY A 50 -9.78 39.26 -14.77
C GLY A 50 -9.35 38.97 -13.32
N ASP A 51 -10.04 38.03 -12.61
CA ASP A 51 -9.71 37.69 -11.23
C ASP A 51 -8.30 37.11 -11.15
N LYS A 52 -7.54 37.50 -10.12
CA LYS A 52 -6.22 36.89 -9.82
C LYS A 52 -6.43 35.59 -9.08
N ILE A 53 -6.08 34.46 -9.74
CA ILE A 53 -6.27 33.12 -9.20
C ILE A 53 -4.92 32.41 -9.25
N TYR A 54 -4.46 31.90 -8.09
CA TYR A 54 -3.22 31.17 -7.95
C TYR A 54 -3.11 30.02 -8.95
N GLY A 55 -2.00 29.98 -9.70
CA GLY A 55 -1.71 28.91 -10.67
C GLY A 55 -2.68 28.81 -11.84
N VAL A 56 -3.53 29.82 -12.03
CA VAL A 56 -4.50 29.93 -13.13
C VAL A 56 -4.21 31.18 -13.96
N THR A 57 -4.18 32.35 -13.30
CA THR A 57 -3.79 33.62 -13.89
C THR A 57 -2.51 34.19 -13.28
N THR A 58 -1.85 33.41 -12.44
CA THR A 58 -0.54 33.71 -11.83
C THR A 58 0.43 32.53 -12.03
N GLY A 59 1.72 32.77 -11.78
CA GLY A 59 2.70 31.71 -11.65
C GLY A 59 2.48 30.84 -10.41
N PHE A 60 3.44 29.96 -10.11
CA PHE A 60 3.38 28.98 -9.01
C PHE A 60 4.47 29.24 -7.97
N GLY A 61 4.24 28.81 -6.72
CA GLY A 61 5.22 28.90 -5.64
C GLY A 61 5.69 30.33 -5.42
N LEU A 62 7.00 30.56 -5.46
CA LEU A 62 7.60 31.89 -5.34
C LEU A 62 7.11 32.87 -6.43
N LEU A 63 6.76 32.35 -7.62
CA LEU A 63 6.30 33.15 -8.75
C LEU A 63 4.80 33.45 -8.73
N SER A 64 4.11 33.18 -7.62
CA SER A 64 2.65 33.38 -7.48
C SER A 64 2.17 34.83 -7.67
N ASP A 65 3.06 35.79 -7.53
CA ASP A 65 2.76 37.21 -7.72
C ASP A 65 2.90 37.67 -9.19
N GLN A 66 3.46 36.83 -10.05
CA GLN A 66 3.61 37.09 -11.47
C GLN A 66 2.30 36.84 -12.21
N ILE A 67 1.69 37.90 -12.77
CA ILE A 67 0.45 37.82 -13.54
C ILE A 67 0.76 37.26 -14.93
N ILE A 68 0.00 36.29 -15.38
CA ILE A 68 0.12 35.63 -16.69
C ILE A 68 -0.92 36.23 -17.65
N ASN A 69 -0.47 36.58 -18.84
CA ASN A 69 -1.37 37.08 -19.88
C ASN A 69 -2.41 35.99 -20.25
N PRO A 70 -3.68 36.33 -20.40
CA PRO A 70 -4.74 35.40 -20.77
C PRO A 70 -4.42 34.53 -22.00
N SER A 71 -3.69 35.08 -23.00
CA SER A 71 -3.24 34.32 -24.18
C SER A 71 -2.19 33.24 -23.89
N GLN A 72 -1.51 33.29 -22.73
CA GLN A 72 -0.43 32.38 -22.33
C GLN A 72 -0.88 31.34 -21.30
N VAL A 73 -2.13 31.35 -20.87
CA VAL A 73 -2.63 30.46 -19.80
C VAL A 73 -2.55 28.98 -20.22
N GLU A 74 -2.78 28.63 -21.48
CA GLU A 74 -2.66 27.24 -21.97
C GLU A 74 -1.19 26.80 -21.96
N ASP A 75 -0.28 27.66 -22.36
CA ASP A 75 1.16 27.40 -22.32
C ASP A 75 1.65 27.25 -20.88
N LEU A 76 1.15 28.06 -19.94
CA LEU A 76 1.44 27.93 -18.52
C LEU A 76 1.09 26.51 -18.02
N GLN A 77 -0.11 26.02 -18.31
CA GLN A 77 -0.55 24.68 -17.85
C GLN A 77 0.30 23.56 -18.47
N ARG A 78 0.63 23.66 -19.74
CA ARG A 78 1.51 22.69 -20.43
C ARG A 78 2.94 22.73 -19.89
N ASN A 79 3.51 23.91 -19.70
CA ASN A 79 4.86 24.10 -19.18
C ASN A 79 4.98 23.64 -17.73
N LEU A 80 3.92 23.78 -16.93
CA LEU A 80 3.84 23.22 -15.59
C LEU A 80 4.06 21.69 -15.63
N ILE A 81 3.31 20.96 -16.47
CA ILE A 81 3.46 19.50 -16.59
C ILE A 81 4.89 19.14 -17.01
N ARG A 82 5.46 19.83 -18.00
CA ARG A 82 6.82 19.59 -18.50
C ARG A 82 7.89 19.80 -17.42
N SER A 83 7.85 20.96 -16.75
CA SER A 83 8.85 21.33 -15.75
C SER A 83 8.78 20.47 -14.48
N HIS A 84 7.63 19.84 -14.19
CA HIS A 84 7.43 18.97 -13.05
C HIS A 84 7.63 17.47 -13.37
N SER A 85 7.79 17.09 -14.64
CA SER A 85 8.10 15.71 -15.06
C SER A 85 9.58 15.40 -14.86
N VAL A 86 10.02 15.38 -13.58
CA VAL A 86 11.43 15.25 -13.17
C VAL A 86 11.68 14.06 -12.22
N GLY A 87 10.71 13.17 -12.07
CA GLY A 87 10.83 11.96 -11.27
C GLY A 87 11.92 11.03 -11.80
N VAL A 88 12.54 10.25 -10.91
CA VAL A 88 13.65 9.33 -11.19
C VAL A 88 13.44 7.98 -10.54
N GLY A 89 14.37 7.04 -10.75
CA GLY A 89 14.34 5.69 -10.19
C GLY A 89 13.48 4.71 -11.00
N PRO A 90 13.12 3.56 -10.42
CA PRO A 90 12.26 2.59 -11.05
C PRO A 90 10.85 3.16 -11.28
N PHE A 91 10.09 2.52 -12.15
CA PHE A 91 8.70 2.90 -12.39
C PHE A 91 7.76 2.05 -11.54
N PHE A 92 6.66 2.67 -11.08
CA PHE A 92 5.55 1.91 -10.50
C PHE A 92 5.01 0.89 -11.51
N ASP A 93 4.55 -0.25 -11.00
CA ASP A 93 3.89 -1.26 -11.82
C ASP A 93 2.53 -0.78 -12.37
N GLU A 94 1.96 -1.54 -13.30
CA GLU A 94 0.70 -1.18 -13.95
C GLU A 94 -0.48 -1.12 -12.95
N ALA A 95 -0.47 -1.96 -11.91
CA ALA A 95 -1.54 -1.99 -10.92
C ALA A 95 -1.49 -0.74 -10.04
N THR A 96 -0.31 -0.36 -9.57
CA THR A 96 -0.09 0.86 -8.79
C THR A 96 -0.38 2.11 -9.63
N THR A 97 0.12 2.16 -10.87
CA THR A 97 -0.17 3.28 -11.80
C THR A 97 -1.66 3.45 -12.03
N ARG A 98 -2.40 2.36 -12.23
CA ARG A 98 -3.86 2.38 -12.42
C ARG A 98 -4.59 2.82 -11.14
N ALA A 99 -4.11 2.42 -9.94
CA ALA A 99 -4.63 2.91 -8.68
C ALA A 99 -4.40 4.42 -8.50
N ILE A 100 -3.24 4.95 -8.89
CA ILE A 100 -2.97 6.41 -8.91
C ILE A 100 -3.98 7.13 -9.83
N MET A 101 -4.18 6.59 -11.03
CA MET A 101 -5.10 7.17 -12.00
C MET A 101 -6.55 7.20 -11.49
N VAL A 102 -7.03 6.12 -10.86
CA VAL A 102 -8.40 6.06 -10.35
C VAL A 102 -8.62 7.02 -9.18
N LEU A 103 -7.65 7.15 -8.29
CA LEU A 103 -7.72 8.12 -7.20
C LEU A 103 -7.73 9.56 -7.73
N ARG A 104 -6.88 9.88 -8.73
CA ARG A 104 -6.92 11.20 -9.37
C ARG A 104 -8.26 11.44 -10.07
N ALA A 105 -8.81 10.44 -10.76
CA ALA A 105 -10.15 10.54 -11.36
C ALA A 105 -11.23 10.81 -10.32
N ASN A 106 -11.18 10.13 -9.16
CA ASN A 106 -12.14 10.31 -8.08
C ASN A 106 -12.10 11.73 -7.47
N VAL A 107 -10.90 12.28 -7.27
CA VAL A 107 -10.75 13.67 -6.82
C VAL A 107 -11.35 14.66 -7.82
N LEU A 108 -11.11 14.48 -9.12
CA LEU A 108 -11.69 15.33 -10.16
C LEU A 108 -13.21 15.20 -10.22
N ALA A 109 -13.74 13.98 -10.04
CA ALA A 109 -15.18 13.69 -10.02
C ALA A 109 -15.92 14.41 -8.88
N LYS A 110 -15.21 14.74 -7.79
CA LYS A 110 -15.75 15.51 -6.66
C LYS A 110 -16.22 16.92 -7.05
N GLY A 111 -15.61 17.50 -8.09
CA GLY A 111 -16.06 18.73 -8.72
C GLY A 111 -15.57 20.03 -8.07
N TYR A 112 -14.50 19.98 -7.25
CA TYR A 112 -13.89 21.18 -6.65
C TYR A 112 -12.64 21.66 -7.40
N SER A 113 -12.19 20.96 -8.42
CA SER A 113 -10.95 21.28 -9.15
C SER A 113 -11.11 22.27 -10.30
N GLY A 114 -12.34 22.55 -10.75
CA GLY A 114 -12.60 23.51 -11.84
C GLY A 114 -12.14 23.06 -13.23
N VAL A 115 -11.94 21.75 -13.43
CA VAL A 115 -11.52 21.17 -14.72
C VAL A 115 -12.71 20.81 -15.61
N ARG A 116 -12.48 20.75 -16.93
CA ARG A 116 -13.50 20.29 -17.88
C ARG A 116 -13.79 18.81 -17.68
N TYR A 117 -15.05 18.40 -17.90
CA TYR A 117 -15.48 17.00 -17.83
C TYR A 117 -14.69 16.08 -18.78
N GLY A 118 -14.27 16.56 -19.95
CA GLY A 118 -13.43 15.81 -20.90
C GLY A 118 -12.09 15.36 -20.33
N VAL A 119 -11.52 16.11 -19.38
CA VAL A 119 -10.27 15.68 -18.70
C VAL A 119 -10.48 14.40 -17.89
N LEU A 120 -11.57 14.37 -17.11
CA LEU A 120 -11.95 13.17 -16.36
C LEU A 120 -12.28 12.00 -17.30
N GLN A 121 -13.01 12.26 -18.39
CA GLN A 121 -13.34 11.21 -19.37
C GLN A 121 -12.07 10.59 -19.96
N SER A 122 -11.10 11.40 -20.42
CA SER A 122 -9.84 10.89 -20.98
C SER A 122 -9.06 10.06 -19.95
N LEU A 123 -9.02 10.46 -18.68
CA LEU A 123 -8.34 9.71 -17.64
C LEU A 123 -9.03 8.36 -17.37
N VAL A 124 -10.36 8.32 -17.30
CA VAL A 124 -11.13 7.07 -17.14
C VAL A 124 -10.99 6.17 -18.37
N GLU A 125 -10.93 6.73 -19.59
CA GLU A 125 -10.67 5.94 -20.78
C GLU A 125 -9.27 5.33 -20.79
N MET A 126 -8.24 6.07 -20.34
CA MET A 126 -6.89 5.51 -20.18
C MET A 126 -6.89 4.32 -19.22
N ILE A 127 -7.55 4.43 -18.07
CA ILE A 127 -7.70 3.34 -17.10
C ILE A 127 -8.31 2.11 -17.76
N ASN A 128 -9.46 2.29 -18.42
CA ASN A 128 -10.26 1.18 -18.95
C ASN A 128 -9.66 0.55 -20.22
N ARG A 129 -8.89 1.31 -20.99
CA ARG A 129 -8.22 0.82 -22.23
C ARG A 129 -6.79 0.35 -21.98
N GLY A 130 -6.31 0.44 -20.71
CA GLY A 130 -4.98 -0.06 -20.33
C GLY A 130 -3.83 0.77 -20.87
N VAL A 131 -3.96 2.08 -20.94
CA VAL A 131 -2.84 3.00 -21.16
C VAL A 131 -2.23 3.35 -19.82
N HIS A 132 -1.05 2.80 -19.52
CA HIS A 132 -0.37 2.98 -18.22
C HIS A 132 0.81 3.92 -18.37
N PRO A 133 0.72 5.18 -17.92
CA PRO A 133 1.87 6.09 -17.86
C PRO A 133 3.04 5.48 -17.10
N LEU A 134 4.26 5.70 -17.55
CA LEU A 134 5.47 5.37 -16.81
C LEU A 134 5.71 6.42 -15.73
N VAL A 135 5.36 6.10 -14.50
CA VAL A 135 5.46 7.00 -13.35
C VAL A 135 6.65 6.58 -12.49
N PRO A 136 7.72 7.40 -12.40
CA PRO A 136 8.86 7.12 -11.54
C PRO A 136 8.47 7.14 -10.06
N GLU A 137 9.09 6.28 -9.26
CA GLU A 137 8.80 6.13 -7.83
C GLU A 137 9.40 7.23 -6.95
N GLN A 138 10.42 7.96 -7.42
CA GLN A 138 11.19 8.92 -6.64
C GLN A 138 11.06 10.34 -7.20
N GLY A 139 11.08 11.33 -6.29
CA GLY A 139 11.04 12.76 -6.66
C GLY A 139 9.91 13.54 -6.00
N SER A 140 9.13 12.93 -5.08
CA SER A 140 8.12 13.63 -4.28
C SER A 140 8.56 13.71 -2.82
N VAL A 141 8.49 14.90 -2.23
CA VAL A 141 8.61 15.14 -0.78
C VAL A 141 7.25 15.31 -0.11
N GLY A 142 6.17 15.23 -0.88
CA GLY A 142 4.81 15.34 -0.36
C GLY A 142 4.41 16.75 0.11
N ALA A 143 5.08 17.80 -0.41
CA ALA A 143 4.80 19.19 -0.06
C ALA A 143 3.45 19.66 -0.61
N SER A 144 3.36 19.80 -1.94
CA SER A 144 2.10 20.05 -2.66
C SER A 144 1.45 18.75 -3.14
N GLY A 145 1.52 17.71 -2.31
CA GLY A 145 1.25 16.34 -2.70
C GLY A 145 2.36 15.78 -3.60
N ASP A 146 1.97 14.99 -4.59
CA ASP A 146 2.87 14.17 -5.42
C ASP A 146 3.14 14.82 -6.79
N LEU A 147 3.62 16.08 -6.82
CA LEU A 147 3.74 16.87 -8.06
C LEU A 147 4.49 16.13 -9.17
N ALA A 148 5.74 15.72 -8.93
CA ALA A 148 6.58 15.14 -9.97
C ALA A 148 6.02 13.82 -10.52
N PRO A 149 5.66 12.80 -9.75
CA PRO A 149 5.09 11.58 -10.29
C PRO A 149 3.73 11.80 -10.98
N LEU A 150 2.87 12.69 -10.47
CA LEU A 150 1.61 13.04 -11.14
C LEU A 150 1.83 13.80 -12.44
N ALA A 151 2.92 14.57 -12.57
CA ALA A 151 3.27 15.22 -13.84
C ALA A 151 3.62 14.21 -14.93
N HIS A 152 4.32 13.12 -14.60
CA HIS A 152 4.56 12.01 -15.54
C HIS A 152 3.25 11.36 -15.99
N LEU A 153 2.27 11.18 -15.10
CA LEU A 153 0.93 10.71 -15.48
C LEU A 153 0.25 11.70 -16.42
N ALA A 154 0.22 12.98 -16.04
CA ALA A 154 -0.44 14.04 -16.80
C ALA A 154 0.20 14.28 -18.17
N SER A 155 1.51 14.06 -18.33
CA SER A 155 2.22 14.21 -19.59
C SER A 155 1.66 13.30 -20.69
N VAL A 156 1.20 12.10 -20.34
CA VAL A 156 0.61 11.17 -21.31
C VAL A 156 -0.75 11.68 -21.81
N LEU A 157 -1.55 12.34 -20.97
CA LEU A 157 -2.82 12.94 -21.38
C LEU A 157 -2.65 14.03 -22.44
N ILE A 158 -1.52 14.76 -22.41
CA ILE A 158 -1.18 15.79 -23.41
C ILE A 158 -0.35 15.26 -24.59
N GLY A 159 -0.18 13.92 -24.66
CA GLY A 159 0.56 13.27 -25.74
C GLY A 159 2.07 13.32 -25.61
N GLU A 160 2.58 13.70 -24.46
CA GLU A 160 4.01 13.69 -24.10
C GLU A 160 4.36 12.50 -23.18
N GLY A 161 5.58 12.41 -22.68
CA GLY A 161 6.01 11.33 -21.82
C GLY A 161 5.94 9.95 -22.48
N GLU A 162 5.90 8.91 -21.64
CA GLU A 162 5.90 7.51 -22.06
C GLU A 162 4.83 6.70 -21.33
N ALA A 163 4.34 5.65 -21.97
CA ALA A 163 3.36 4.73 -21.41
C ALA A 163 3.60 3.29 -21.87
N ILE A 164 3.08 2.33 -21.09
CA ILE A 164 2.89 0.95 -21.52
C ILE A 164 1.47 0.84 -22.07
N TYR A 165 1.37 0.28 -23.27
CA TYR A 165 0.10 -0.09 -23.88
C TYR A 165 0.22 -1.46 -24.53
N GLN A 166 -0.67 -2.40 -24.17
CA GLN A 166 -0.61 -3.81 -24.60
C GLN A 166 0.77 -4.45 -24.36
N GLY A 167 1.34 -4.24 -23.17
CA GLY A 167 2.64 -4.77 -22.75
C GLY A 167 3.86 -4.13 -23.44
N LYS A 168 3.69 -3.06 -24.25
CA LYS A 168 4.78 -2.41 -24.96
C LYS A 168 4.97 -0.97 -24.53
N ARG A 169 6.20 -0.61 -24.17
CA ARG A 169 6.62 0.78 -23.90
C ARG A 169 6.62 1.60 -25.18
N MET A 170 6.03 2.79 -25.13
CA MET A 170 5.97 3.72 -26.26
C MET A 170 5.74 5.17 -25.80
N THR A 171 5.88 6.14 -26.70
CA THR A 171 5.57 7.54 -26.38
C THR A 171 4.08 7.71 -26.07
N GLY A 172 3.74 8.66 -25.17
CA GLY A 172 2.37 8.95 -24.77
C GLY A 172 1.46 9.22 -25.98
N LYS A 173 1.91 10.02 -26.94
CA LYS A 173 1.17 10.28 -28.20
C LYS A 173 0.82 9.00 -28.97
N LYS A 174 1.77 8.06 -29.06
CA LYS A 174 1.55 6.79 -29.77
C LYS A 174 0.61 5.88 -29.00
N ALA A 175 0.73 5.83 -27.68
CA ALA A 175 -0.15 5.04 -26.80
C ALA A 175 -1.60 5.54 -26.88
N MET A 176 -1.82 6.84 -26.70
CA MET A 176 -3.13 7.47 -26.79
C MET A 176 -3.77 7.25 -28.17
N LYS A 177 -3.01 7.47 -29.26
CA LYS A 177 -3.50 7.22 -30.63
C LYS A 177 -3.91 5.77 -30.85
N LYS A 178 -3.10 4.81 -30.40
CA LYS A 178 -3.41 3.37 -30.53
C LYS A 178 -4.61 2.95 -29.69
N ALA A 179 -4.78 3.56 -28.54
CA ALA A 179 -5.95 3.35 -27.69
C ALA A 179 -7.21 4.07 -28.19
N GLY A 180 -7.11 4.90 -29.24
CA GLY A 180 -8.24 5.68 -29.75
C GLY A 180 -8.68 6.78 -28.79
N ILE A 181 -7.77 7.32 -27.97
CA ILE A 181 -8.04 8.39 -26.99
C ILE A 181 -7.41 9.67 -27.54
N PRO A 182 -8.18 10.75 -27.72
CA PRO A 182 -7.62 12.02 -28.18
C PRO A 182 -6.69 12.62 -27.10
N VAL A 183 -5.55 13.19 -27.51
CA VAL A 183 -4.69 13.95 -26.61
C VAL A 183 -5.36 15.27 -26.23
N LEU A 184 -5.13 15.73 -25.01
CA LEU A 184 -5.75 16.94 -24.49
C LEU A 184 -4.89 18.18 -24.75
N THR A 185 -5.56 19.29 -25.11
CA THR A 185 -5.01 20.63 -24.90
C THR A 185 -5.56 21.15 -23.58
N LEU A 186 -4.66 21.39 -22.62
CA LEU A 186 -5.05 21.84 -21.28
C LEU A 186 -5.55 23.28 -21.30
N LYS A 187 -6.61 23.55 -20.55
CA LYS A 187 -7.13 24.88 -20.29
C LYS A 187 -6.75 25.36 -18.87
N ALA A 188 -7.05 26.59 -18.57
CA ALA A 188 -6.80 27.19 -17.26
C ALA A 188 -7.14 26.25 -16.08
N LYS A 189 -6.28 26.13 -15.08
CA LYS A 189 -6.36 25.27 -13.90
C LYS A 189 -6.09 23.77 -14.17
N GLU A 190 -6.24 23.25 -15.38
CA GLU A 190 -6.24 21.79 -15.65
C GLU A 190 -4.89 21.14 -15.41
N GLY A 191 -3.78 21.80 -15.76
CA GLY A 191 -2.44 21.32 -15.47
C GLY A 191 -2.20 21.19 -13.97
N LEU A 192 -2.48 22.25 -13.21
CA LEU A 192 -2.33 22.23 -11.76
C LEU A 192 -3.21 21.15 -11.12
N SER A 193 -4.48 21.06 -11.50
CA SER A 193 -5.42 20.06 -10.95
C SER A 193 -5.10 18.61 -11.32
N LEU A 194 -4.26 18.38 -12.29
CA LEU A 194 -3.79 17.02 -12.63
C LEU A 194 -2.63 16.57 -11.75
N ILE A 195 -1.86 17.49 -11.16
CA ILE A 195 -0.64 17.16 -10.44
C ILE A 195 -0.67 17.50 -8.94
N ASN A 196 -1.57 18.38 -8.50
CA ASN A 196 -1.63 18.84 -7.12
C ASN A 196 -2.50 17.89 -6.28
N GLY A 197 -1.88 17.11 -5.38
CA GLY A 197 -2.58 16.20 -4.48
C GLY A 197 -1.80 14.91 -4.16
N THR A 198 -2.34 14.10 -3.29
CA THR A 198 -1.69 12.98 -2.56
C THR A 198 -1.88 11.60 -3.20
N GLN A 199 -2.29 11.50 -4.46
CA GLN A 199 -2.79 10.25 -5.05
C GLN A 199 -1.75 9.16 -5.19
N VAL A 200 -0.45 9.50 -5.32
CA VAL A 200 0.61 8.50 -5.43
C VAL A 200 0.86 7.84 -4.09
N MET A 201 1.12 8.63 -3.04
CA MET A 201 1.31 8.09 -1.69
C MET A 201 0.08 7.32 -1.20
N THR A 202 -1.13 7.80 -1.53
CA THR A 202 -2.40 7.16 -1.18
C THR A 202 -2.58 5.84 -1.92
N ALA A 203 -2.28 5.76 -3.22
CA ALA A 203 -2.37 4.52 -4.00
C ALA A 203 -1.43 3.44 -3.50
N VAL A 204 -0.15 3.80 -3.29
CA VAL A 204 0.83 2.89 -2.69
C VAL A 204 0.38 2.46 -1.31
N GLY A 205 -0.12 3.40 -0.49
CA GLY A 205 -0.62 3.13 0.85
C GLY A 205 -1.80 2.15 0.87
N ILE A 206 -2.79 2.34 0.02
CA ILE A 206 -3.97 1.45 -0.07
C ILE A 206 -3.56 0.02 -0.44
N LEU A 207 -2.77 -0.14 -1.50
CA LEU A 207 -2.33 -1.46 -1.94
C LEU A 207 -1.47 -2.15 -0.88
N THR A 208 -0.63 -1.40 -0.19
CA THR A 208 0.22 -1.88 0.92
C THR A 208 -0.61 -2.29 2.13
N LEU A 209 -1.58 -1.48 2.54
CA LEU A 209 -2.48 -1.79 3.66
C LEU A 209 -3.25 -3.09 3.42
N LEU A 210 -3.87 -3.25 2.25
CA LEU A 210 -4.65 -4.45 1.92
C LEU A 210 -3.78 -5.73 1.90
N ARG A 211 -2.49 -5.61 1.54
CA ARG A 211 -1.51 -6.69 1.69
C ARG A 211 -1.22 -6.96 3.17
N ALA A 212 -0.94 -5.92 3.98
CA ALA A 212 -0.64 -6.05 5.40
C ALA A 212 -1.79 -6.71 6.19
N GLU A 213 -3.04 -6.33 5.90
CA GLU A 213 -4.21 -6.97 6.52
C GLU A 213 -4.35 -8.45 6.17
N ARG A 214 -3.98 -8.83 4.95
CA ARG A 214 -3.91 -10.24 4.54
C ARG A 214 -2.79 -10.95 5.29
N LEU A 215 -1.62 -10.32 5.41
CA LEU A 215 -0.49 -10.87 6.17
C LEU A 215 -0.83 -11.13 7.63
N CYS A 216 -1.62 -10.27 8.28
CA CYS A 216 -2.09 -10.54 9.64
C CYS A 216 -2.87 -11.86 9.76
N LYS A 217 -3.65 -12.23 8.73
CA LYS A 217 -4.38 -13.51 8.72
C LYS A 217 -3.43 -14.69 8.51
N VAL A 218 -2.48 -14.52 7.58
CA VAL A 218 -1.44 -15.53 7.30
C VAL A 218 -0.56 -15.74 8.54
N ALA A 219 -0.15 -14.67 9.23
CA ALA A 219 0.66 -14.74 10.43
C ALA A 219 0.01 -15.54 11.56
N ASP A 220 -1.32 -15.42 11.73
CA ASP A 220 -2.05 -16.22 12.73
C ASP A 220 -2.04 -17.73 12.36
N ILE A 221 -2.18 -18.05 11.07
CA ILE A 221 -2.10 -19.43 10.58
C ILE A 221 -0.69 -20.00 10.79
N VAL A 222 0.32 -19.27 10.36
CA VAL A 222 1.72 -19.68 10.45
C VAL A 222 2.17 -19.83 11.91
N GLY A 223 1.82 -18.85 12.75
CA GLY A 223 2.12 -18.88 14.17
C GLY A 223 1.45 -20.06 14.90
N THR A 224 0.24 -20.46 14.49
CA THR A 224 -0.43 -21.64 15.05
C THR A 224 0.25 -22.94 14.60
N CYS A 225 0.69 -23.03 13.33
CA CYS A 225 1.48 -24.17 12.84
C CYS A 225 2.81 -24.31 13.60
N THR A 226 3.46 -23.17 13.88
CA THR A 226 4.68 -23.12 14.71
C THR A 226 4.40 -23.57 16.14
N LEU A 227 3.27 -23.14 16.75
CA LEU A 227 2.86 -23.57 18.08
C LEU A 227 2.72 -25.10 18.13
N ASP A 228 2.03 -25.71 17.18
CA ASP A 228 1.91 -27.18 17.08
C ASP A 228 3.28 -27.86 16.92
N ALA A 229 4.12 -27.38 16.00
CA ALA A 229 5.45 -27.95 15.76
C ALA A 229 6.36 -27.85 17.00
N LEU A 230 6.22 -26.84 17.81
CA LEU A 230 6.93 -26.64 19.08
C LEU A 230 6.25 -27.34 20.26
N LYS A 231 5.18 -28.10 20.02
CA LYS A 231 4.37 -28.72 21.08
C LYS A 231 3.94 -27.71 22.16
N GLY A 232 3.48 -26.55 21.70
CA GLY A 232 3.03 -25.47 22.55
C GLY A 232 1.59 -25.67 23.05
N THR A 233 1.17 -24.78 23.97
CA THR A 233 -0.18 -24.82 24.56
C THR A 233 -1.06 -23.67 24.07
N LEU A 234 -2.34 -23.94 23.83
CA LEU A 234 -3.35 -22.93 23.55
C LEU A 234 -3.85 -22.17 24.78
N SER A 235 -3.36 -22.46 25.99
CA SER A 235 -3.83 -21.82 27.23
C SER A 235 -3.62 -20.30 27.24
N ALA A 236 -2.58 -19.78 26.60
CA ALA A 236 -2.33 -18.34 26.49
C ALA A 236 -3.37 -17.59 25.62
N PHE A 237 -4.19 -18.33 24.88
CA PHE A 237 -5.24 -17.81 24.00
C PHE A 237 -6.64 -17.92 24.61
N ASP A 238 -6.74 -18.30 25.90
CA ASP A 238 -7.99 -18.42 26.62
C ASP A 238 -8.81 -17.12 26.53
N PRO A 239 -10.13 -17.20 26.25
CA PRO A 239 -11.00 -16.04 26.13
C PRO A 239 -11.07 -15.18 27.42
N ASP A 240 -10.91 -15.78 28.61
CA ASP A 240 -10.99 -15.03 29.87
C ASP A 240 -9.77 -14.12 30.04
N ILE A 241 -8.59 -14.54 29.58
CA ILE A 241 -7.40 -13.69 29.54
C ILE A 241 -7.66 -12.44 28.67
N GLN A 242 -8.32 -12.61 27.53
CA GLN A 242 -8.58 -11.52 26.61
C GLN A 242 -9.67 -10.56 27.12
N LYS A 243 -10.62 -11.04 27.91
CA LYS A 243 -11.69 -10.22 28.54
C LYS A 243 -11.16 -9.23 29.56
N VAL A 244 -10.11 -9.57 30.29
CA VAL A 244 -9.53 -8.68 31.32
C VAL A 244 -8.55 -7.65 30.72
N ARG A 245 -8.19 -7.81 29.43
CA ARG A 245 -7.40 -6.84 28.64
C ARG A 245 -7.97 -6.72 27.21
N PRO A 246 -9.13 -6.06 27.05
CA PRO A 246 -10.03 -6.23 25.90
C PRO A 246 -9.64 -5.40 24.66
N PHE A 247 -8.42 -5.53 24.16
CA PHE A 247 -8.05 -4.98 22.88
C PHE A 247 -8.70 -5.79 21.73
N PRO A 248 -9.37 -5.15 20.75
CA PRO A 248 -10.08 -5.86 19.67
C PRO A 248 -9.18 -6.81 18.89
N GLY A 249 -7.94 -6.38 18.61
CA GLY A 249 -6.95 -7.20 17.92
C GLY A 249 -6.55 -8.44 18.72
N HIS A 250 -6.36 -8.32 20.05
CA HIS A 250 -6.03 -9.47 20.92
C HIS A 250 -7.13 -10.53 20.89
N LEU A 251 -8.40 -10.09 21.04
CA LEU A 251 -9.58 -10.98 20.94
C LEU A 251 -9.63 -11.71 19.60
N THR A 252 -9.33 -11.01 18.52
CA THR A 252 -9.34 -11.58 17.17
C THR A 252 -8.26 -12.64 17.00
N VAL A 253 -7.02 -12.35 17.40
CA VAL A 253 -5.90 -13.28 17.29
C VAL A 253 -6.11 -14.51 18.15
N ALA A 254 -6.52 -14.35 19.43
CA ALA A 254 -6.80 -15.47 20.32
C ALA A 254 -7.86 -16.42 19.73
N ARG A 255 -8.96 -15.86 19.22
CA ARG A 255 -10.01 -16.63 18.55
C ARG A 255 -9.49 -17.39 17.33
N ASN A 256 -8.63 -16.76 16.51
CA ASN A 256 -8.03 -17.40 15.34
C ASN A 256 -7.17 -18.58 15.75
N PHE A 257 -6.27 -18.42 16.73
CA PHE A 257 -5.41 -19.50 17.22
C PHE A 257 -6.21 -20.68 17.76
N LEU A 258 -7.23 -20.43 18.58
CA LEU A 258 -8.11 -21.48 19.09
C LEU A 258 -8.84 -22.22 17.97
N LYS A 259 -9.32 -21.49 16.94
CA LYS A 259 -10.01 -22.09 15.79
C LYS A 259 -9.07 -22.92 14.91
N ILE A 260 -7.86 -22.41 14.64
CA ILE A 260 -6.88 -23.05 13.74
C ILE A 260 -6.27 -24.27 14.43
N GLY A 261 -5.92 -24.15 15.72
CA GLY A 261 -5.27 -25.20 16.51
C GLY A 261 -6.21 -26.23 17.14
N GLN A 262 -7.54 -26.14 16.91
CA GLN A 262 -8.51 -27.11 17.49
C GLN A 262 -8.22 -28.53 17.02
N ASP A 263 -8.56 -29.50 17.89
CA ASP A 263 -8.43 -30.96 17.60
C ASP A 263 -7.01 -31.38 17.22
N SER A 264 -5.99 -30.88 17.97
CA SER A 264 -4.57 -31.22 17.75
C SER A 264 -4.15 -32.43 18.60
N PRO A 265 -3.93 -33.62 18.00
CA PRO A 265 -3.27 -34.75 18.67
C PRO A 265 -1.87 -34.43 19.21
N ILE A 266 -1.14 -33.50 18.56
CA ILE A 266 0.15 -33.01 19.06
C ILE A 266 -0.03 -32.29 20.39
N ALA A 267 -0.97 -31.36 20.49
CA ALA A 267 -1.25 -30.63 21.72
C ALA A 267 -1.71 -31.57 22.85
N GLU A 268 -2.58 -32.52 22.55
CA GLU A 268 -3.09 -33.49 23.53
C GLU A 268 -1.96 -34.40 24.05
N SER A 269 -0.99 -34.80 23.20
CA SER A 269 0.17 -35.62 23.58
C SER A 269 1.08 -34.97 24.63
N HIS A 270 0.99 -33.64 24.81
CA HIS A 270 1.84 -32.84 25.68
C HIS A 270 1.10 -32.15 26.82
N LYS A 271 -0.17 -32.47 27.05
CA LYS A 271 -1.03 -31.88 28.08
C LYS A 271 -0.46 -31.92 29.47
N PHE A 272 0.32 -32.94 29.78
CA PHE A 272 0.93 -33.17 31.12
C PHE A 272 2.47 -33.13 31.07
N CYS A 273 3.08 -32.41 30.14
CA CYS A 273 4.53 -32.26 30.06
C CYS A 273 5.06 -31.34 31.18
N SER A 274 6.38 -31.40 31.41
CA SER A 274 7.07 -30.60 32.45
C SER A 274 7.22 -29.11 32.04
N LYS A 275 6.84 -28.73 30.84
CA LYS A 275 6.96 -27.37 30.33
C LYS A 275 5.88 -26.49 30.93
N ILE A 276 6.25 -25.56 31.82
CA ILE A 276 5.30 -24.70 32.56
C ILE A 276 4.66 -23.66 31.63
N GLN A 277 5.45 -23.09 30.68
CA GLN A 277 4.94 -22.06 29.77
C GLN A 277 5.78 -21.98 28.49
N ASP A 278 5.14 -21.52 27.40
CA ASP A 278 5.81 -21.26 26.14
C ASP A 278 6.62 -19.97 26.16
N ALA A 279 7.52 -19.83 25.20
CA ALA A 279 8.27 -18.60 24.98
C ALA A 279 7.36 -17.42 24.57
N TYR A 280 7.83 -16.21 24.74
CA TYR A 280 7.07 -14.99 24.42
C TYR A 280 6.67 -14.91 22.96
N SER A 281 7.54 -15.33 22.02
CA SER A 281 7.23 -15.35 20.59
C SER A 281 6.06 -16.26 20.21
N VAL A 282 5.64 -17.14 21.14
CA VAL A 282 4.47 -18.01 20.99
C VAL A 282 3.32 -17.50 21.86
N ARG A 283 3.50 -17.39 23.19
CA ARG A 283 2.41 -17.06 24.12
C ARG A 283 1.97 -15.60 24.11
N CYS A 284 2.83 -14.65 23.67
CA CYS A 284 2.49 -13.24 23.56
C CYS A 284 1.98 -12.85 22.15
N THR A 285 1.68 -13.83 21.31
CA THR A 285 1.15 -13.59 19.95
C THR A 285 -0.15 -12.77 19.97
N PRO A 286 -1.13 -12.97 20.86
CA PRO A 286 -2.31 -12.11 20.91
C PRO A 286 -1.96 -10.64 21.09
N GLN A 287 -1.00 -10.32 21.95
CA GLN A 287 -0.57 -8.96 22.24
C GLN A 287 0.17 -8.32 21.08
N VAL A 288 1.04 -9.05 20.39
CA VAL A 288 1.84 -8.52 19.28
C VAL A 288 1.02 -8.44 17.99
N HIS A 289 0.47 -9.55 17.51
CA HIS A 289 -0.35 -9.55 16.29
C HIS A 289 -1.62 -8.70 16.46
N GLY A 290 -2.19 -8.66 17.68
CA GLY A 290 -3.36 -7.85 17.99
C GLY A 290 -3.07 -6.35 17.92
N ALA A 291 -1.95 -5.90 18.48
CA ALA A 291 -1.53 -4.49 18.39
C ALA A 291 -1.32 -4.04 16.93
N VAL A 292 -0.74 -4.91 16.09
CA VAL A 292 -0.62 -4.65 14.65
C VAL A 292 -2.00 -4.43 14.02
N ARG A 293 -2.97 -5.30 14.29
CA ARG A 293 -4.34 -5.17 13.75
C ARG A 293 -5.02 -3.88 14.17
N ASP A 294 -4.91 -3.51 15.45
CA ASP A 294 -5.52 -2.29 15.99
C ASP A 294 -4.89 -1.03 15.36
N ALA A 295 -3.57 -1.02 15.14
CA ALA A 295 -2.90 0.06 14.43
C ALA A 295 -3.30 0.14 12.94
N LEU A 296 -3.41 -1.00 12.25
CA LEU A 296 -3.87 -1.04 10.85
C LEU A 296 -5.30 -0.52 10.69
N ALA A 297 -6.16 -0.65 11.70
CA ALA A 297 -7.50 -0.07 11.69
C ALA A 297 -7.47 1.47 11.64
N TYR A 298 -6.51 2.12 12.33
CA TYR A 298 -6.29 3.55 12.20
C TYR A 298 -5.82 3.92 10.78
N VAL A 299 -4.85 3.18 10.23
CA VAL A 299 -4.33 3.40 8.87
C VAL A 299 -5.46 3.26 7.84
N ARG A 300 -6.30 2.25 7.96
CA ARG A 300 -7.45 2.02 7.08
C ARG A 300 -8.39 3.22 7.07
N ARG A 301 -8.82 3.68 8.23
CA ARG A 301 -9.71 4.84 8.36
C ARG A 301 -9.10 6.09 7.70
N THR A 302 -7.81 6.32 7.89
CA THR A 302 -7.10 7.46 7.28
C THR A 302 -7.13 7.40 5.76
N LEU A 303 -6.83 6.24 5.19
CA LEU A 303 -6.82 6.04 3.73
C LEU A 303 -8.23 6.07 3.12
N GLU A 304 -9.27 5.61 3.83
CA GLU A 304 -10.67 5.71 3.40
C GLU A 304 -11.13 7.17 3.27
N ILE A 305 -10.72 8.02 4.20
CA ILE A 305 -10.99 9.46 4.14
C ILE A 305 -10.24 10.08 2.95
N GLU A 306 -8.94 9.78 2.82
CA GLU A 306 -8.09 10.39 1.79
C GLU A 306 -8.49 9.99 0.37
N ALA A 307 -8.89 8.74 0.15
CA ALA A 307 -9.36 8.25 -1.15
C ALA A 307 -10.58 9.04 -1.68
N ASN A 308 -11.31 9.69 -0.77
CA ASN A 308 -12.51 10.47 -1.06
C ASN A 308 -12.35 11.97 -0.70
N ALA A 309 -11.13 12.43 -0.45
CA ALA A 309 -10.84 13.83 -0.13
C ALA A 309 -10.64 14.68 -1.39
N ALA A 310 -10.90 16.00 -1.27
CA ALA A 310 -10.55 16.99 -2.30
C ALA A 310 -9.13 17.49 -2.03
N THR A 311 -8.14 16.81 -2.55
CA THR A 311 -6.71 17.09 -2.35
C THR A 311 -6.15 17.94 -3.51
N ASP A 312 -6.59 19.16 -3.63
CA ASP A 312 -6.20 20.13 -4.68
C ASP A 312 -6.10 21.54 -4.08
N ASN A 313 -5.52 22.48 -4.81
CA ASN A 313 -5.41 23.89 -4.48
C ASN A 313 -5.27 24.75 -5.76
N PRO A 314 -6.00 25.89 -5.87
CA PRO A 314 -7.11 26.29 -5.03
C PRO A 314 -8.36 25.44 -5.23
N LEU A 315 -9.22 25.38 -4.23
CA LEU A 315 -10.52 24.73 -4.31
C LEU A 315 -11.61 25.67 -4.77
N ILE A 316 -12.50 25.18 -5.64
CA ILE A 316 -13.58 25.93 -6.27
C ILE A 316 -14.91 25.59 -5.61
N PHE A 317 -15.43 26.48 -4.80
CA PHE A 317 -16.73 26.37 -4.14
C PHE A 317 -17.78 27.16 -4.93
N ALA A 318 -18.16 26.64 -6.11
CA ALA A 318 -19.05 27.36 -7.05
C ALA A 318 -20.42 27.67 -6.46
N ALA A 319 -20.98 26.84 -5.58
CA ALA A 319 -22.24 27.06 -4.91
C ALA A 319 -22.18 28.23 -3.92
N GLN A 320 -21.01 28.47 -3.31
CA GLN A 320 -20.74 29.55 -2.37
C GLN A 320 -20.11 30.77 -3.05
N GLY A 321 -19.90 30.74 -4.35
CA GLY A 321 -19.32 31.84 -5.11
C GLY A 321 -17.87 32.17 -4.76
N LYS A 322 -17.04 31.21 -4.32
CA LYS A 322 -15.66 31.48 -3.87
C LYS A 322 -14.63 30.52 -4.41
N ILE A 323 -13.40 30.99 -4.57
CA ILE A 323 -12.18 30.23 -4.82
C ILE A 323 -11.31 30.44 -3.60
N VAL A 324 -10.80 29.34 -3.02
CA VAL A 324 -10.07 29.38 -1.75
C VAL A 324 -8.73 28.66 -1.91
N ASN A 325 -7.63 29.37 -1.63
CA ASN A 325 -6.32 28.77 -1.45
C ASN A 325 -6.29 28.02 -0.12
N CYS A 326 -5.75 26.80 -0.12
CA CYS A 326 -5.73 25.92 1.04
C CYS A 326 -4.50 24.99 1.02
N GLY A 327 -4.34 24.21 2.07
CA GLY A 327 -3.29 23.18 2.23
C GLY A 327 -3.77 21.75 2.03
N ASN A 328 -4.92 21.51 1.39
CA ASN A 328 -5.49 20.15 1.26
C ASN A 328 -4.65 19.17 0.42
N PHE A 329 -3.60 19.66 -0.18
CA PHE A 329 -2.61 18.85 -0.89
C PHE A 329 -1.54 18.23 0.04
N HIS A 330 -1.44 18.71 1.30
CA HIS A 330 -0.34 18.29 2.19
C HIS A 330 -0.50 16.83 2.63
N GLY A 331 0.56 16.04 2.43
CA GLY A 331 0.52 14.60 2.61
C GLY A 331 0.68 14.10 4.05
N GLU A 332 0.73 14.97 5.07
CA GLU A 332 1.05 14.61 6.45
C GLU A 332 0.16 13.49 7.03
N PRO A 333 -1.18 13.51 6.86
CA PRO A 333 -2.01 12.43 7.40
C PRO A 333 -1.63 11.05 6.85
N ILE A 334 -1.23 11.00 5.58
CA ILE A 334 -0.81 9.75 4.93
C ILE A 334 0.61 9.37 5.33
N ALA A 335 1.51 10.37 5.48
CA ALA A 335 2.88 10.12 5.94
C ALA A 335 2.90 9.42 7.31
N PHE A 336 2.17 9.95 8.29
CA PHE A 336 2.02 9.33 9.60
C PHE A 336 1.40 7.93 9.54
N ALA A 337 0.35 7.77 8.76
CA ALA A 337 -0.31 6.48 8.60
C ALA A 337 0.64 5.42 7.99
N MET A 338 1.46 5.80 7.00
CA MET A 338 2.39 4.88 6.34
C MET A 338 3.60 4.53 7.22
N ASP A 339 4.16 5.50 7.93
CA ASP A 339 5.22 5.19 8.88
C ASP A 339 4.72 4.30 10.03
N LEU A 340 3.51 4.55 10.56
CA LEU A 340 2.90 3.66 11.54
C LEU A 340 2.71 2.24 10.99
N LEU A 341 2.21 2.11 9.76
CA LEU A 341 2.08 0.81 9.09
C LEU A 341 3.44 0.09 9.01
N GLY A 342 4.49 0.80 8.57
CA GLY A 342 5.84 0.25 8.49
C GLY A 342 6.35 -0.24 9.85
N ILE A 343 6.19 0.55 10.90
CA ILE A 343 6.59 0.22 12.26
C ILE A 343 5.89 -1.06 12.75
N VAL A 344 4.56 -1.10 12.66
CA VAL A 344 3.81 -2.21 13.24
C VAL A 344 3.96 -3.52 12.44
N VAL A 345 4.08 -3.45 11.13
CA VAL A 345 4.30 -4.65 10.29
C VAL A 345 5.71 -5.21 10.47
N SER A 346 6.70 -4.36 10.78
CA SER A 346 8.04 -4.83 11.15
C SER A 346 8.01 -5.77 12.36
N GLU A 347 7.17 -5.49 13.37
CA GLU A 347 7.02 -6.36 14.55
C GLU A 347 6.41 -7.72 14.20
N LEU A 348 5.52 -7.77 13.21
CA LEU A 348 4.99 -9.02 12.71
C LEU A 348 6.09 -9.91 12.10
N GLY A 349 7.02 -9.30 11.38
CA GLY A 349 8.22 -9.97 10.87
C GLY A 349 9.20 -10.36 11.98
N GLY A 350 9.42 -9.47 12.95
CA GLY A 350 10.33 -9.71 14.08
C GLY A 350 9.91 -10.89 14.94
N ILE A 351 8.64 -10.96 15.34
CA ILE A 351 8.14 -12.10 16.13
C ILE A 351 8.16 -13.42 15.33
N SER A 352 7.91 -13.35 14.01
CA SER A 352 8.00 -14.51 13.11
C SER A 352 9.44 -15.04 13.05
N GLU A 353 10.43 -14.16 12.88
CA GLU A 353 11.84 -14.55 12.86
C GLU A 353 12.26 -15.22 14.18
N ARG A 354 11.81 -14.73 15.33
CA ARG A 354 12.05 -15.39 16.63
C ARG A 354 11.44 -16.78 16.71
N ARG A 355 10.34 -17.05 16.04
CA ARG A 355 9.74 -18.39 15.97
C ARG A 355 10.52 -19.32 15.02
N ILE A 356 11.07 -18.80 13.92
CA ILE A 356 11.95 -19.57 13.03
C ILE A 356 13.18 -20.04 13.81
N GLU A 357 13.86 -19.13 14.53
CA GLU A 357 15.00 -19.46 15.36
C GLU A 357 14.67 -20.60 16.35
N LYS A 358 13.51 -20.48 17.03
CA LYS A 358 13.06 -21.52 17.94
C LYS A 358 12.86 -22.87 17.28
N LEU A 359 12.29 -22.93 16.10
CA LEU A 359 12.02 -24.18 15.36
C LEU A 359 13.30 -24.89 14.99
N ILE A 360 14.32 -24.18 14.50
CA ILE A 360 15.55 -24.78 13.98
C ILE A 360 16.59 -25.09 15.06
N ASN A 361 16.44 -24.52 16.25
CA ASN A 361 17.36 -24.72 17.38
C ASN A 361 16.94 -25.91 18.22
N PRO A 362 17.72 -27.01 18.25
CA PRO A 362 17.34 -28.25 18.92
C PRO A 362 17.18 -28.07 20.45
N ALA A 363 17.94 -27.17 21.07
CA ALA A 363 17.84 -26.89 22.50
C ALA A 363 16.51 -26.22 22.88
N LEU A 364 15.84 -25.56 21.94
CA LEU A 364 14.62 -24.82 22.15
C LEU A 364 13.37 -25.57 21.68
N SER A 365 13.48 -26.34 20.58
CA SER A 365 12.36 -27.04 19.96
C SER A 365 12.25 -28.52 20.36
N GLY A 366 13.37 -29.15 20.68
CA GLY A 366 13.48 -30.61 20.79
C GLY A 366 13.34 -31.34 19.44
N LEU A 367 13.41 -30.60 18.32
CA LEU A 367 13.45 -31.13 16.95
C LEU A 367 14.91 -31.30 16.48
N PRO A 368 15.16 -32.04 15.40
CA PRO A 368 16.52 -32.18 14.85
C PRO A 368 17.10 -30.78 14.48
N PRO A 369 18.43 -30.59 14.64
CA PRO A 369 19.10 -29.34 14.29
C PRO A 369 18.77 -28.91 12.86
N PHE A 370 18.42 -27.63 12.70
CA PHE A 370 18.06 -27.04 11.41
C PHE A 370 17.00 -27.81 10.61
N LEU A 371 16.19 -28.63 11.31
CA LEU A 371 15.10 -29.44 10.76
C LEU A 371 15.58 -30.41 9.64
N THR A 372 16.75 -30.99 9.81
CA THR A 372 17.29 -32.08 8.95
C THR A 372 17.59 -33.32 9.75
N ALA A 373 17.31 -34.51 9.16
CA ALA A 373 17.60 -35.80 9.80
C ALA A 373 19.08 -36.15 9.80
N GLU A 374 19.82 -35.74 8.76
CA GLU A 374 21.23 -36.06 8.55
C GLU A 374 22.09 -34.81 8.68
N GLY A 375 22.11 -34.22 9.90
CA GLY A 375 22.93 -33.03 10.21
C GLY A 375 24.42 -33.32 9.99
N GLY A 376 25.14 -32.35 9.40
CA GLY A 376 26.52 -32.50 8.98
C GLY A 376 26.66 -32.77 7.48
N LEU A 377 25.97 -33.78 6.95
CA LEU A 377 25.85 -33.95 5.49
C LEU A 377 24.95 -32.89 4.89
N HIS A 378 23.86 -32.56 5.58
CA HIS A 378 22.89 -31.52 5.21
C HIS A 378 22.92 -30.36 6.21
N SER A 379 22.89 -29.15 5.70
CA SER A 379 22.74 -27.92 6.50
C SER A 379 21.27 -27.62 6.84
N GLY A 380 20.32 -28.21 6.15
CA GLY A 380 18.88 -28.02 6.35
C GLY A 380 18.47 -26.55 6.21
N LEU A 381 17.62 -26.09 7.09
CA LEU A 381 17.06 -24.74 7.03
C LEU A 381 17.90 -23.67 7.78
N MET A 382 19.19 -23.93 8.04
CA MET A 382 20.10 -22.99 8.71
C MET A 382 20.07 -21.59 8.06
N ILE A 383 20.30 -21.53 6.75
CA ILE A 383 20.40 -20.24 6.02
C ILE A 383 19.02 -19.62 5.76
N VAL A 384 17.94 -20.35 5.85
CA VAL A 384 16.58 -19.78 5.83
C VAL A 384 16.37 -18.86 7.05
N GLN A 385 16.83 -19.27 8.24
CA GLN A 385 16.78 -18.41 9.43
C GLN A 385 17.69 -17.19 9.29
N VAL A 386 18.91 -17.35 8.78
CA VAL A 386 19.83 -16.23 8.55
C VAL A 386 19.21 -15.21 7.58
N SER A 387 18.53 -15.66 6.53
CA SER A 387 17.82 -14.81 5.58
C SER A 387 16.65 -14.09 6.24
N ALA A 388 15.87 -14.76 7.08
CA ALA A 388 14.79 -14.15 7.84
C ALA A 388 15.31 -13.08 8.82
N ALA A 389 16.43 -13.34 9.51
CA ALA A 389 17.08 -12.38 10.40
C ALA A 389 17.61 -11.15 9.65
N ALA A 390 18.18 -11.35 8.44
CA ALA A 390 18.62 -10.25 7.59
C ALA A 390 17.45 -9.34 7.19
N LEU A 391 16.32 -9.90 6.73
CA LEU A 391 15.12 -9.15 6.37
C LEU A 391 14.49 -8.43 7.57
N ALA A 392 14.46 -9.06 8.75
CA ALA A 392 13.98 -8.44 9.97
C ALA A 392 14.86 -7.25 10.39
N SER A 393 16.18 -7.37 10.23
CA SER A 393 17.13 -6.28 10.50
C SER A 393 17.02 -5.15 9.48
N GLU A 394 16.79 -5.45 8.20
CA GLU A 394 16.52 -4.46 7.16
C GLU A 394 15.23 -3.69 7.44
N ASN A 395 14.18 -4.38 7.87
CA ASN A 395 12.92 -3.75 8.27
C ASN A 395 13.11 -2.74 9.39
N LYS A 396 14.01 -2.96 10.36
CA LYS A 396 14.35 -2.00 11.40
C LYS A 396 14.87 -0.68 10.82
N ALA A 397 15.73 -0.75 9.79
CA ALA A 397 16.24 0.45 9.12
C ALA A 397 15.13 1.16 8.31
N LEU A 398 14.31 0.38 7.59
CA LEU A 398 13.18 0.89 6.81
C LEU A 398 12.08 1.49 7.70
N ALA A 399 11.86 0.97 8.90
CA ALA A 399 10.84 1.44 9.83
C ALA A 399 11.17 2.78 10.52
N HIS A 400 12.40 3.32 10.34
CA HIS A 400 12.70 4.67 10.82
C HIS A 400 11.75 5.66 10.12
N PRO A 401 10.95 6.47 10.85
CA PRO A 401 9.93 7.31 10.24
C PRO A 401 10.51 8.33 9.25
N ALA A 402 9.89 8.45 8.08
CA ALA A 402 10.21 9.51 7.11
C ALA A 402 9.50 10.82 7.45
N SER A 403 8.30 10.73 8.04
CA SER A 403 7.44 11.86 8.37
C SER A 403 7.98 12.76 9.50
N VAL A 404 9.05 12.36 10.18
CA VAL A 404 9.72 13.20 11.20
C VAL A 404 10.79 14.14 10.60
N ASP A 405 11.00 14.07 9.28
CA ASP A 405 11.92 14.90 8.53
C ASP A 405 11.18 15.94 7.69
N SER A 406 11.78 17.11 7.52
CA SER A 406 11.26 18.16 6.65
C SER A 406 12.41 18.99 6.07
N ILE A 407 12.41 19.16 4.75
CA ILE A 407 13.42 19.91 4.01
C ILE A 407 12.70 21.02 3.22
N PRO A 408 13.01 22.30 3.43
CA PRO A 408 12.40 23.40 2.66
C PRO A 408 12.64 23.25 1.16
N THR A 409 11.59 23.46 0.36
CA THR A 409 11.61 23.44 -1.10
C THR A 409 10.96 24.68 -1.69
N SER A 410 10.99 24.86 -3.02
CA SER A 410 10.36 26.00 -3.74
C SER A 410 10.75 27.38 -3.17
N ALA A 411 12.04 27.56 -2.85
CA ALA A 411 12.56 28.79 -2.23
C ALA A 411 11.79 29.21 -0.96
N ASP A 412 11.67 28.27 -0.01
CA ASP A 412 11.00 28.40 1.28
C ASP A 412 9.46 28.65 1.23
N LYS A 413 8.83 28.54 0.06
CA LYS A 413 7.35 28.56 -0.01
C LYS A 413 6.75 27.24 0.45
N GLU A 414 7.49 26.15 0.32
CA GLU A 414 7.20 24.81 0.84
C GLU A 414 8.17 24.52 1.98
N ASP A 415 8.06 25.27 3.08
CA ASP A 415 8.97 25.25 4.23
C ASP A 415 8.72 24.09 5.19
N HIS A 416 7.58 23.41 5.06
CA HIS A 416 7.24 22.17 5.75
C HIS A 416 6.64 21.15 4.79
N VAL A 417 7.21 19.95 4.75
CA VAL A 417 6.86 18.87 3.81
C VAL A 417 6.64 17.56 4.56
N SER A 418 5.84 16.65 3.99
CA SER A 418 5.36 15.46 4.70
C SER A 418 6.24 14.22 4.56
N MET A 419 7.03 14.10 3.51
CA MET A 419 7.73 12.87 3.09
C MET A 419 6.81 11.66 2.85
N GLY A 420 5.51 11.89 2.62
CA GLY A 420 4.49 10.83 2.55
C GLY A 420 4.74 9.77 1.50
N THR A 421 5.25 10.12 0.32
CA THR A 421 5.58 9.17 -0.73
C THR A 421 6.76 8.26 -0.34
N ILE A 422 7.75 8.81 0.41
CA ILE A 422 8.87 8.04 0.95
C ILE A 422 8.35 7.06 2.01
N ALA A 423 7.52 7.53 2.95
CA ALA A 423 6.89 6.69 3.97
C ALA A 423 6.10 5.53 3.34
N ALA A 424 5.28 5.81 2.32
CA ALA A 424 4.46 4.80 1.64
C ALA A 424 5.31 3.72 0.93
N ARG A 425 6.40 4.12 0.26
CA ARG A 425 7.33 3.18 -0.40
C ARG A 425 8.05 2.30 0.61
N LYS A 426 8.57 2.88 1.69
CA LYS A 426 9.21 2.12 2.78
C LYS A 426 8.25 1.10 3.40
N ALA A 427 7.01 1.51 3.67
CA ALA A 427 5.99 0.61 4.19
C ALA A 427 5.70 -0.56 3.22
N ARG A 428 5.65 -0.32 1.91
CA ARG A 428 5.52 -1.36 0.87
C ARG A 428 6.66 -2.36 0.93
N ASP A 429 7.89 -1.87 1.03
CA ASP A 429 9.09 -2.71 1.04
C ASP A 429 9.16 -3.56 2.33
N ILE A 430 8.78 -3.00 3.48
CA ILE A 430 8.64 -3.74 4.74
C ILE A 430 7.59 -4.86 4.62
N VAL A 431 6.42 -4.57 4.05
CA VAL A 431 5.37 -5.58 3.85
C VAL A 431 5.89 -6.72 2.96
N GLN A 432 6.65 -6.42 1.91
CA GLN A 432 7.27 -7.44 1.06
C GLN A 432 8.27 -8.31 1.83
N ASN A 433 9.11 -7.71 2.66
CA ASN A 433 10.07 -8.45 3.49
C ASN A 433 9.34 -9.38 4.48
N VAL A 434 8.25 -8.90 5.09
CA VAL A 434 7.46 -9.70 6.06
C VAL A 434 6.72 -10.84 5.38
N GLU A 435 6.25 -10.68 4.13
CA GLU A 435 5.72 -11.80 3.33
C GLU A 435 6.75 -12.93 3.22
N ASN A 436 7.99 -12.59 2.89
CA ASN A 436 9.09 -13.56 2.78
C ASN A 436 9.41 -14.20 4.14
N ILE A 437 9.46 -13.43 5.23
CA ILE A 437 9.73 -13.98 6.57
C ILE A 437 8.63 -14.97 6.98
N LEU A 438 7.36 -14.65 6.75
CA LEU A 438 6.25 -15.55 7.05
C LEU A 438 6.27 -16.83 6.19
N ALA A 439 6.67 -16.71 4.92
CA ALA A 439 6.86 -17.89 4.07
C ALA A 439 7.98 -18.81 4.60
N MET A 440 9.10 -18.22 5.06
CA MET A 440 10.20 -18.94 5.70
C MET A 440 9.75 -19.62 7.01
N GLU A 441 8.95 -18.93 7.84
CA GLU A 441 8.39 -19.54 9.05
C GLU A 441 7.47 -20.71 8.71
N LEU A 442 6.59 -20.56 7.73
CA LEU A 442 5.69 -21.63 7.30
C LEU A 442 6.44 -22.85 6.79
N LEU A 443 7.53 -22.64 6.03
CA LEU A 443 8.43 -23.70 5.57
C LEU A 443 9.05 -24.45 6.76
N CYS A 444 9.59 -23.73 7.73
CA CYS A 444 10.17 -24.30 8.94
C CYS A 444 9.12 -25.03 9.79
N ALA A 445 7.94 -24.43 10.01
CA ALA A 445 6.87 -25.02 10.79
C ALA A 445 6.38 -26.34 10.16
N THR A 446 6.11 -26.33 8.85
CA THR A 446 5.66 -27.54 8.14
C THR A 446 6.72 -28.63 8.10
N GLN A 447 8.00 -28.29 8.01
CA GLN A 447 9.10 -29.26 8.13
C GLN A 447 9.24 -29.77 9.56
N GLY A 448 9.05 -28.94 10.57
CA GLY A 448 9.02 -29.37 11.98
C GLY A 448 7.91 -30.40 12.26
N LEU A 449 6.73 -30.23 11.65
CA LEU A 449 5.61 -31.18 11.76
C LEU A 449 5.93 -32.56 11.19
N GLU A 450 6.81 -32.69 10.18
CA GLU A 450 7.25 -33.98 9.64
C GLU A 450 7.91 -34.87 10.70
N PHE A 451 8.68 -34.27 11.62
CA PHE A 451 9.36 -34.99 12.70
C PHE A 451 8.43 -35.39 13.83
N LEU A 452 7.18 -34.95 13.81
CA LEU A 452 6.16 -35.30 14.82
C LEU A 452 5.21 -36.41 14.32
N LEU A 453 5.31 -36.82 13.07
CA LEU A 453 4.50 -37.91 12.53
C LEU A 453 4.69 -39.20 13.35
N PRO A 454 3.63 -40.02 13.63
CA PRO A 454 2.30 -39.96 13.02
C PRO A 454 1.29 -38.99 13.69
N LEU A 455 1.70 -38.20 14.71
CA LEU A 455 0.83 -37.25 15.36
C LEU A 455 0.46 -36.15 14.34
N LYS A 456 -0.81 -35.76 14.34
CA LYS A 456 -1.34 -34.73 13.43
C LYS A 456 -1.47 -33.40 14.15
N PRO A 457 -1.21 -32.26 13.49
CA PRO A 457 -1.48 -30.94 14.05
C PRO A 457 -2.99 -30.63 14.09
N GLY A 458 -3.37 -29.49 14.64
CA GLY A 458 -4.73 -29.01 14.69
C GLY A 458 -5.39 -28.86 13.32
N LYS A 459 -6.70 -28.79 13.28
CA LYS A 459 -7.49 -28.87 12.04
C LYS A 459 -7.05 -27.85 10.98
N GLY A 460 -6.94 -26.56 11.33
CA GLY A 460 -6.52 -25.54 10.37
C GLY A 460 -5.05 -25.63 10.01
N CYS A 461 -4.19 -26.10 10.94
CA CYS A 461 -2.78 -26.37 10.65
C CYS A 461 -2.62 -27.53 9.65
N ARG A 462 -3.47 -28.56 9.71
CA ARG A 462 -3.50 -29.65 8.71
C ARG A 462 -3.84 -29.16 7.32
N GLU A 463 -4.83 -28.27 7.23
CA GLU A 463 -5.22 -27.66 5.94
C GLU A 463 -4.06 -26.84 5.38
N ALA A 464 -3.43 -25.99 6.20
CA ALA A 464 -2.26 -25.21 5.79
C ALA A 464 -1.08 -26.11 5.37
N TYR A 465 -0.78 -27.15 6.16
CA TYR A 465 0.24 -28.15 5.84
C TYR A 465 -0.01 -28.83 4.48
N GLN A 466 -1.26 -29.25 4.21
CA GLN A 466 -1.63 -29.89 2.93
C GLN A 466 -1.41 -28.94 1.75
N VAL A 467 -1.86 -27.69 1.84
CA VAL A 467 -1.64 -26.67 0.80
C VAL A 467 -0.16 -26.45 0.52
N VAL A 468 0.67 -26.39 1.57
CA VAL A 468 2.13 -26.30 1.38
C VAL A 468 2.66 -27.54 0.67
N ARG A 469 2.28 -28.75 1.11
CA ARG A 469 2.79 -30.02 0.55
C ARG A 469 2.35 -30.30 -0.88
N GLU A 470 1.30 -29.68 -1.36
CA GLU A 470 0.93 -29.71 -2.79
C GLU A 470 2.01 -29.07 -3.69
N LYS A 471 2.79 -28.13 -3.17
CA LYS A 471 3.78 -27.36 -3.95
C LYS A 471 5.23 -27.59 -3.47
N VAL A 472 5.40 -27.76 -2.16
CA VAL A 472 6.71 -27.87 -1.51
C VAL A 472 6.79 -29.24 -0.82
N PRO A 473 7.50 -30.22 -1.41
CA PRO A 473 7.64 -31.55 -0.82
C PRO A 473 8.46 -31.51 0.48
N PRO A 474 8.29 -32.48 1.40
CA PRO A 474 9.15 -32.65 2.58
C PRO A 474 10.63 -32.55 2.26
N ILE A 475 11.41 -31.98 3.17
CA ILE A 475 12.85 -31.79 3.01
C ILE A 475 13.54 -33.06 3.50
N LYS A 476 14.05 -33.85 2.58
CA LYS A 476 14.85 -35.07 2.85
C LYS A 476 16.36 -34.81 2.73
N GLY A 477 16.75 -33.74 2.03
CA GLY A 477 18.14 -33.34 1.81
C GLY A 477 18.17 -31.90 1.29
N ASP A 478 19.36 -31.31 1.23
CA ASP A 478 19.53 -29.94 0.80
C ASP A 478 19.11 -29.72 -0.66
N ARG A 479 18.41 -28.61 -0.92
CA ARG A 479 18.01 -28.13 -2.25
C ARG A 479 18.00 -26.61 -2.29
N ARG A 480 17.65 -26.02 -3.43
CA ARG A 480 17.53 -24.56 -3.58
C ARG A 480 16.22 -24.08 -2.95
N PHE A 481 16.24 -23.77 -1.63
CA PHE A 481 15.06 -23.37 -0.85
C PHE A 481 14.44 -22.03 -1.31
N SER A 482 15.17 -21.18 -2.06
CA SER A 482 14.61 -19.98 -2.66
C SER A 482 13.47 -20.23 -3.65
N LYS A 483 13.28 -21.48 -4.10
CA LYS A 483 12.14 -21.88 -4.92
C LYS A 483 10.93 -22.33 -4.09
N ASP A 484 11.14 -22.61 -2.83
CA ASP A 484 10.13 -23.08 -1.89
C ASP A 484 9.50 -21.91 -1.10
N ILE A 485 10.21 -20.78 -1.06
CA ILE A 485 9.78 -19.49 -0.46
C ILE A 485 9.06 -18.63 -1.49
#